data_6a6cb0c5e04a62e02f98cc10ed5b03c5
#
_entry.id   6a6cb0c5e04a62e02f98cc10ed5b03c5
#
_cell.length_a   1.000
_cell.length_b   1.000
_cell.length_c   1.000
_cell.angle_alpha   90.00
_cell.angle_beta   90.00
_cell.angle_gamma   90.00
#
_symmetry.space_group_name_H-M   'P 1'
#
loop_
_entity.id
_entity.type
_entity.pdbx_description
1 polymer ?
#
loop_
_entity_poly.entity_id
_entity_poly.type
_entity_poly.pdbx_seq_one_letter_code
_entity_poly.pdbx_strand_id
1 'polypeptide(L)'
;MIFGLNQLIRDHKQNRMMKFELPDLPYEINAFEPYISMKTIEYHHGELQKDYINILNNLIPETKFKDIDLETIIKIADGPVFNYAAQVWNHTFYFQGIKPGKRSILKGPFVEVIKNNFGSVSFFKKIFTNAANSSFVSGWIWLVLNPKGSIEILYENHAGNPLRKGFIPLLNCDLWEHAYYLDYQNRRADYLKAFWALINWEMVEKRYNNAI
;
A
#
# COMPACT_ATOMS: atom_id res chain seq x y z
N MET A 1 16.84 -43.20 -27.80
CA MET A 1 15.92 -43.06 -26.64
C MET A 1 16.38 -41.93 -25.69
N ILE A 2 17.03 -40.86 -26.20
CA ILE A 2 17.54 -39.71 -25.38
C ILE A 2 16.83 -38.39 -25.75
N PHE A 3 16.07 -38.35 -26.84
CA PHE A 3 15.37 -37.11 -27.29
C PHE A 3 14.12 -36.76 -26.48
N GLY A 4 13.47 -37.75 -25.82
CA GLY A 4 12.22 -37.52 -25.08
C GLY A 4 12.38 -36.89 -23.69
N LEU A 5 13.53 -37.13 -23.01
CA LEU A 5 13.76 -36.59 -21.66
C LEU A 5 14.06 -35.07 -21.65
N ASN A 6 14.76 -34.62 -22.68
CA ASN A 6 15.12 -33.20 -22.80
C ASN A 6 13.92 -32.33 -23.18
N GLN A 7 12.92 -32.89 -23.86
CA GLN A 7 11.66 -32.21 -24.18
C GLN A 7 10.81 -32.05 -22.91
N LEU A 8 10.66 -33.13 -22.12
CA LEU A 8 9.94 -33.10 -20.84
C LEU A 8 10.56 -32.17 -19.79
N ILE A 9 11.89 -32.05 -19.77
CA ILE A 9 12.59 -31.13 -18.87
C ILE A 9 12.45 -29.66 -19.33
N ARG A 10 12.36 -29.42 -20.64
CA ARG A 10 12.08 -28.09 -21.19
C ARG A 10 10.63 -27.66 -20.92
N ASP A 11 9.67 -28.57 -21.07
CA ASP A 11 8.25 -28.29 -20.83
C ASP A 11 7.94 -28.07 -19.33
N HIS A 12 8.71 -28.70 -18.42
CA HIS A 12 8.59 -28.43 -16.96
C HIS A 12 9.22 -27.09 -16.50
N LYS A 13 10.14 -26.50 -17.27
CA LYS A 13 10.71 -25.18 -16.98
C LYS A 13 9.91 -24.02 -17.57
N GLN A 14 8.94 -24.28 -18.44
CA GLN A 14 8.28 -23.26 -19.25
C GLN A 14 6.90 -22.83 -18.73
N ASN A 15 6.42 -23.34 -17.58
CA ASN A 15 5.06 -23.01 -17.13
C ASN A 15 4.95 -22.66 -15.63
N ARG A 16 5.94 -22.02 -15.05
CA ARG A 16 5.76 -21.39 -13.73
C ARG A 16 5.30 -19.95 -13.96
N MET A 17 3.99 -19.76 -14.16
CA MET A 17 3.39 -18.42 -14.16
C MET A 17 3.80 -17.69 -12.90
N MET A 18 4.15 -16.41 -13.04
CA MET A 18 4.34 -15.53 -11.88
C MET A 18 3.00 -15.46 -11.15
N LYS A 19 2.94 -16.00 -9.95
CA LYS A 19 1.77 -15.97 -9.09
C LYS A 19 2.07 -14.99 -7.95
N PHE A 20 1.17 -14.04 -7.75
CA PHE A 20 1.27 -13.14 -6.61
C PHE A 20 0.87 -13.88 -5.34
N GLU A 21 1.60 -13.62 -4.27
CA GLU A 21 1.38 -14.25 -2.97
C GLU A 21 1.10 -13.18 -1.92
N LEU A 22 0.35 -13.53 -0.88
CA LEU A 22 0.12 -12.65 0.25
C LEU A 22 1.42 -12.52 1.04
N PRO A 23 2.00 -11.31 1.14
CA PRO A 23 3.18 -11.14 1.97
C PRO A 23 2.86 -11.36 3.44
N ASP A 24 3.76 -12.02 4.17
CA ASP A 24 3.63 -12.13 5.62
C ASP A 24 3.62 -10.74 6.27
N LEU A 25 2.79 -10.58 7.31
CA LEU A 25 2.89 -9.42 8.18
C LEU A 25 4.22 -9.46 8.94
N PRO A 26 4.96 -8.34 9.01
CA PRO A 26 6.21 -8.30 9.78
C PRO A 26 5.98 -8.28 11.31
N TYR A 27 4.74 -8.42 11.77
CA TYR A 27 4.30 -8.33 13.16
C TYR A 27 3.16 -9.31 13.43
N GLU A 28 2.99 -9.68 14.71
CA GLU A 28 1.83 -10.44 15.16
C GLU A 28 0.53 -9.67 14.91
N ILE A 29 -0.55 -10.36 14.57
CA ILE A 29 -1.83 -9.74 14.18
C ILE A 29 -2.48 -8.89 15.28
N ASN A 30 -2.16 -9.15 16.56
CA ASN A 30 -2.63 -8.38 17.72
C ASN A 30 -1.68 -7.25 18.14
N ALA A 31 -0.53 -7.11 17.46
CA ALA A 31 0.51 -6.17 17.87
C ALA A 31 0.11 -4.69 17.71
N PHE A 32 -0.92 -4.41 16.91
CA PHE A 32 -1.40 -3.04 16.66
C PHE A 32 -2.40 -2.53 17.71
N GLU A 33 -2.83 -3.39 18.64
CA GLU A 33 -3.71 -2.97 19.73
C GLU A 33 -3.01 -1.94 20.65
N PRO A 34 -3.75 -0.98 21.19
CA PRO A 34 -5.21 -0.79 21.13
C PRO A 34 -5.68 0.07 19.94
N TYR A 35 -4.82 0.36 18.96
CA TYR A 35 -5.12 1.26 17.84
C TYR A 35 -5.92 0.60 16.73
N ILE A 36 -5.57 -0.64 16.37
CA ILE A 36 -6.29 -1.46 15.40
C ILE A 36 -6.40 -2.86 16.01
N SER A 37 -7.62 -3.39 16.10
CA SER A 37 -7.86 -4.68 16.71
C SER A 37 -7.29 -5.83 15.87
N MET A 38 -6.95 -6.93 16.53
CA MET A 38 -6.60 -8.19 15.89
C MET A 38 -7.64 -8.58 14.83
N LYS A 39 -8.92 -8.42 15.14
CA LYS A 39 -10.01 -8.75 14.23
C LYS A 39 -10.00 -7.91 12.95
N THR A 40 -9.70 -6.62 13.04
CA THR A 40 -9.54 -5.75 11.86
C THR A 40 -8.37 -6.21 11.00
N ILE A 41 -7.22 -6.56 11.59
CA ILE A 41 -6.05 -7.06 10.84
C ILE A 41 -6.35 -8.41 10.18
N GLU A 42 -7.02 -9.32 10.88
CA GLU A 42 -7.43 -10.63 10.35
C GLU A 42 -8.26 -10.48 9.07
N TYR A 43 -9.28 -9.62 9.08
CA TYR A 43 -10.09 -9.36 7.90
C TYR A 43 -9.36 -8.54 6.83
N HIS A 44 -8.65 -7.49 7.21
CA HIS A 44 -8.05 -6.56 6.27
C HIS A 44 -6.88 -7.19 5.49
N HIS A 45 -5.98 -7.92 6.19
CA HIS A 45 -4.84 -8.60 5.59
C HIS A 45 -5.20 -10.05 5.20
N GLY A 46 -5.69 -10.84 6.17
CA GLY A 46 -5.84 -12.28 6.02
C GLY A 46 -6.95 -12.71 5.06
N GLU A 47 -8.03 -11.91 4.96
CA GLU A 47 -9.17 -12.20 4.09
C GLU A 47 -9.18 -11.26 2.88
N LEU A 48 -9.36 -9.97 3.07
CA LEU A 48 -9.60 -9.02 1.97
C LEU A 48 -8.41 -8.90 1.01
N GLN A 49 -7.20 -8.65 1.52
CA GLN A 49 -6.01 -8.56 0.65
C GLN A 49 -5.73 -9.89 -0.04
N LYS A 50 -5.92 -11.00 0.66
CA LYS A 50 -5.81 -12.35 0.09
C LYS A 50 -6.80 -12.57 -1.04
N ASP A 51 -8.05 -12.12 -0.90
CA ASP A 51 -9.05 -12.21 -1.96
C ASP A 51 -8.66 -11.38 -3.18
N TYR A 52 -8.15 -10.17 -3.00
CA TYR A 52 -7.64 -9.37 -4.12
C TYR A 52 -6.52 -10.10 -4.89
N ILE A 53 -5.61 -10.76 -4.17
CA ILE A 53 -4.54 -11.56 -4.77
C ILE A 53 -5.10 -12.75 -5.54
N ASN A 54 -6.06 -13.48 -4.96
CA ASN A 54 -6.69 -14.63 -5.60
C ASN A 54 -7.41 -14.22 -6.89
N ILE A 55 -8.17 -13.12 -6.86
CA ILE A 55 -8.87 -12.59 -8.04
C ILE A 55 -7.86 -12.13 -9.10
N LEU A 56 -6.81 -11.40 -8.72
CA LEU A 56 -5.78 -10.98 -9.65
C LEU A 56 -5.10 -12.17 -10.33
N ASN A 57 -4.73 -13.20 -9.56
CA ASN A 57 -4.13 -14.44 -10.08
C ASN A 57 -5.04 -15.20 -11.04
N ASN A 58 -6.35 -15.07 -10.89
CA ASN A 58 -7.32 -15.68 -11.82
C ASN A 58 -7.52 -14.82 -13.08
N LEU A 59 -7.35 -13.51 -13.01
CA LEU A 59 -7.50 -12.61 -14.14
C LEU A 59 -6.29 -12.59 -15.09
N ILE A 60 -5.08 -12.67 -14.54
CA ILE A 60 -3.82 -12.47 -15.27
C ILE A 60 -3.55 -13.50 -16.38
N PRO A 61 -3.81 -14.82 -16.21
CA PRO A 61 -3.36 -15.85 -17.14
C PRO A 61 -3.81 -15.64 -18.58
N GLU A 62 -5.01 -15.10 -18.80
CA GLU A 62 -5.63 -14.87 -20.10
C GLU A 62 -5.37 -13.47 -20.66
N THR A 63 -4.39 -12.75 -20.08
CA THR A 63 -4.07 -11.37 -20.46
C THR A 63 -2.64 -11.22 -20.95
N LYS A 64 -2.36 -10.06 -21.58
CA LYS A 64 -0.99 -9.63 -21.93
C LYS A 64 -0.09 -9.38 -20.70
N PHE A 65 -0.65 -9.42 -19.49
CA PHE A 65 0.05 -9.16 -18.24
C PHE A 65 0.62 -10.41 -17.58
N LYS A 66 0.46 -11.58 -18.21
CA LYS A 66 1.10 -12.81 -17.76
C LYS A 66 2.61 -12.58 -17.63
N ASP A 67 3.17 -12.97 -16.50
CA ASP A 67 4.60 -12.86 -16.17
C ASP A 67 5.15 -11.43 -16.09
N ILE A 68 4.27 -10.43 -15.91
CA ILE A 68 4.64 -9.02 -15.70
C ILE A 68 4.55 -8.70 -14.20
N ASP A 69 5.51 -7.88 -13.70
CA ASP A 69 5.54 -7.44 -12.31
C ASP A 69 4.36 -6.50 -11.98
N LEU A 70 4.01 -6.46 -10.69
CA LEU A 70 2.83 -5.77 -10.20
C LEU A 70 2.85 -4.26 -10.47
N GLU A 71 4.00 -3.59 -10.32
CA GLU A 71 4.12 -2.15 -10.56
C GLU A 71 3.96 -1.80 -12.04
N THR A 72 4.50 -2.62 -12.93
CA THR A 72 4.29 -2.46 -14.37
C THR A 72 2.83 -2.64 -14.74
N ILE A 73 2.16 -3.66 -14.17
CA ILE A 73 0.71 -3.85 -14.37
C ILE A 73 -0.06 -2.60 -13.94
N ILE A 74 0.21 -2.06 -12.75
CA ILE A 74 -0.44 -0.84 -12.23
C ILE A 74 -0.29 0.33 -13.20
N LYS A 75 0.90 0.50 -13.76
CA LYS A 75 1.20 1.63 -14.67
C LYS A 75 0.46 1.57 -16.00
N ILE A 76 0.18 0.36 -16.53
CA ILE A 76 -0.28 0.19 -17.91
C ILE A 76 -1.62 -0.56 -18.07
N ALA A 77 -2.16 -1.18 -17.01
CA ALA A 77 -3.45 -1.86 -17.06
C ALA A 77 -4.60 -0.91 -16.79
N ASP A 78 -5.79 -1.31 -17.23
CA ASP A 78 -7.07 -0.65 -16.94
C ASP A 78 -8.10 -1.66 -16.44
N GLY A 79 -9.26 -1.16 -15.97
CA GLY A 79 -10.38 -1.97 -15.54
C GLY A 79 -10.05 -2.90 -14.35
N PRO A 80 -10.62 -4.12 -14.34
CA PRO A 80 -10.46 -5.04 -13.20
C PRO A 80 -9.00 -5.41 -12.92
N VAL A 81 -8.18 -5.63 -13.95
CA VAL A 81 -6.75 -5.98 -13.75
C VAL A 81 -6.01 -4.86 -13.03
N PHE A 82 -6.23 -3.60 -13.43
CA PHE A 82 -5.67 -2.46 -12.70
C PHE A 82 -6.18 -2.41 -11.26
N ASN A 83 -7.49 -2.52 -11.06
CA ASN A 83 -8.09 -2.37 -9.74
C ASN A 83 -7.52 -3.38 -8.74
N TYR A 84 -7.46 -4.66 -9.10
CA TYR A 84 -6.95 -5.69 -8.21
C TYR A 84 -5.43 -5.62 -8.05
N ALA A 85 -4.68 -5.32 -9.10
CA ALA A 85 -3.23 -5.11 -9.00
C ALA A 85 -2.89 -3.94 -8.07
N ALA A 86 -3.59 -2.81 -8.23
CA ALA A 86 -3.40 -1.65 -7.38
C ALA A 86 -3.80 -1.93 -5.93
N GLN A 87 -4.93 -2.61 -5.68
CA GLN A 87 -5.34 -2.96 -4.31
C GLN A 87 -4.33 -3.90 -3.64
N VAL A 88 -3.83 -4.92 -4.33
CA VAL A 88 -2.77 -5.80 -3.79
C VAL A 88 -1.54 -4.99 -3.39
N TRP A 89 -1.09 -4.07 -4.25
CA TRP A 89 0.07 -3.23 -3.99
C TRP A 89 -0.18 -2.21 -2.87
N ASN A 90 -1.33 -1.52 -2.90
CA ASN A 90 -1.70 -0.50 -1.91
C ASN A 90 -1.74 -1.06 -0.49
N HIS A 91 -2.32 -2.26 -0.31
CA HIS A 91 -2.39 -2.92 0.99
C HIS A 91 -1.02 -3.39 1.47
N THR A 92 -0.23 -4.01 0.58
CA THR A 92 1.15 -4.40 0.91
C THR A 92 1.97 -3.19 1.37
N PHE A 93 1.86 -2.08 0.65
CA PHE A 93 2.55 -0.84 0.98
C PHE A 93 2.06 -0.23 2.31
N TYR A 94 0.74 -0.32 2.58
CA TYR A 94 0.13 0.13 3.82
C TYR A 94 0.65 -0.65 5.02
N PHE A 95 0.61 -1.98 5.00
CA PHE A 95 1.07 -2.81 6.10
C PHE A 95 2.58 -2.69 6.37
N GLN A 96 3.38 -2.42 5.36
CA GLN A 96 4.79 -2.08 5.52
C GLN A 96 5.00 -0.67 6.10
N GLY A 97 4.06 0.22 5.84
CA GLY A 97 4.10 1.64 6.26
C GLY A 97 3.66 1.89 7.70
N ILE A 98 3.10 0.89 8.38
CA ILE A 98 2.73 0.96 9.78
C ILE A 98 3.56 -0.02 10.62
N LYS A 99 3.76 0.29 11.89
CA LYS A 99 4.42 -0.60 12.85
C LYS A 99 3.78 -0.51 14.22
N PRO A 100 3.75 -1.63 14.98
CA PRO A 100 3.25 -1.64 16.35
C PRO A 100 4.20 -0.94 17.31
N GLY A 101 3.73 -0.69 18.53
CA GLY A 101 4.52 -0.21 19.64
C GLY A 101 4.12 1.17 20.14
N LYS A 102 5.01 1.80 20.92
CA LYS A 102 4.80 3.15 21.43
C LYS A 102 4.74 4.13 20.26
N ARG A 103 3.90 5.18 20.40
CA ARG A 103 3.67 6.25 19.42
C ARG A 103 4.93 6.56 18.61
N SER A 104 4.86 6.32 17.32
CA SER A 104 5.94 6.62 16.40
C SER A 104 6.11 8.14 16.25
N ILE A 105 7.33 8.62 16.40
CA ILE A 105 7.66 10.04 16.32
C ILE A 105 8.49 10.26 15.08
N LEU A 106 8.06 11.18 14.24
CA LEU A 106 8.85 11.66 13.11
C LEU A 106 10.08 12.40 13.66
N LYS A 107 11.27 11.90 13.35
CA LYS A 107 12.57 12.42 13.78
C LYS A 107 13.61 12.23 12.68
N GLY A 108 14.79 12.79 12.86
CA GLY A 108 15.88 12.66 11.90
C GLY A 108 15.78 13.62 10.70
N PRO A 109 16.59 13.40 9.65
CA PRO A 109 16.69 14.30 8.50
C PRO A 109 15.38 14.52 7.75
N PHE A 110 14.48 13.52 7.73
CA PHE A 110 13.20 13.63 7.05
C PHE A 110 12.27 14.71 7.66
N VAL A 111 12.50 15.11 8.92
CA VAL A 111 11.81 16.27 9.54
C VAL A 111 12.04 17.53 8.73
N GLU A 112 13.28 17.78 8.29
CA GLU A 112 13.62 18.98 7.50
C GLU A 112 12.99 18.92 6.11
N VAL A 113 12.91 17.72 5.50
CA VAL A 113 12.19 17.53 4.25
C VAL A 113 10.72 17.91 4.39
N ILE A 114 10.06 17.47 5.46
CA ILE A 114 8.66 17.85 5.77
C ILE A 114 8.54 19.37 5.99
N LYS A 115 9.45 19.98 6.76
CA LYS A 115 9.42 21.42 7.03
C LYS A 115 9.62 22.25 5.76
N ASN A 116 10.55 21.86 4.91
CA ASN A 116 10.84 22.57 3.66
C ASN A 116 9.65 22.55 2.69
N ASN A 117 8.85 21.48 2.68
CA ASN A 117 7.71 21.35 1.76
C ASN A 117 6.39 21.86 2.38
N PHE A 118 6.23 21.80 3.71
CA PHE A 118 4.96 22.10 4.38
C PHE A 118 5.09 23.18 5.47
N GLY A 119 6.27 23.75 5.68
CA GLY A 119 6.51 24.76 6.72
C GLY A 119 6.69 24.18 8.13
N SER A 120 5.89 23.19 8.53
CA SER A 120 6.05 22.49 9.82
C SER A 120 5.45 21.11 9.80
N VAL A 121 5.93 20.22 10.69
CA VAL A 121 5.36 18.88 10.92
C VAL A 121 3.90 18.96 11.38
N SER A 122 3.56 19.95 12.21
CA SER A 122 2.19 20.15 12.68
C SER A 122 1.25 20.53 11.54
N PHE A 123 1.67 21.43 10.67
CA PHE A 123 0.89 21.83 9.51
C PHE A 123 0.73 20.69 8.51
N PHE A 124 1.80 19.95 8.21
CA PHE A 124 1.74 18.73 7.41
C PHE A 124 0.68 17.76 7.93
N LYS A 125 0.73 17.42 9.24
CA LYS A 125 -0.26 16.52 9.86
C LYS A 125 -1.68 17.06 9.72
N LYS A 126 -1.87 18.36 9.90
CA LYS A 126 -3.17 19.01 9.77
C LYS A 126 -3.72 18.88 8.35
N ILE A 127 -2.93 19.23 7.33
CA ILE A 127 -3.40 19.19 5.93
C ILE A 127 -3.63 17.74 5.44
N PHE A 128 -2.76 16.80 5.80
CA PHE A 128 -2.95 15.38 5.49
C PHE A 128 -4.25 14.85 6.12
N THR A 129 -4.46 15.11 7.41
CA THR A 129 -5.66 14.67 8.12
C THR A 129 -6.92 15.31 7.55
N ASN A 130 -6.88 16.61 7.21
CA ASN A 130 -8.01 17.29 6.60
C ASN A 130 -8.34 16.73 5.22
N ALA A 131 -7.33 16.47 4.37
CA ALA A 131 -7.53 15.85 3.07
C ALA A 131 -8.14 14.44 3.19
N ALA A 132 -7.66 13.64 4.16
CA ALA A 132 -8.22 12.33 4.45
C ALA A 132 -9.67 12.38 4.94
N ASN A 133 -10.02 13.32 5.81
CA ASN A 133 -11.38 13.46 6.34
C ASN A 133 -12.37 14.01 5.31
N SER A 134 -11.91 14.89 4.43
CA SER A 134 -12.77 15.51 3.40
C SER A 134 -13.03 14.61 2.20
N SER A 135 -12.34 13.47 2.07
CA SER A 135 -12.59 12.52 1.01
C SER A 135 -13.96 11.85 1.20
N PHE A 136 -14.85 12.03 0.21
CA PHE A 136 -16.20 11.46 0.27
C PHE A 136 -16.24 10.01 -0.19
N VAL A 137 -15.48 9.68 -1.22
CA VAL A 137 -15.41 8.34 -1.81
C VAL A 137 -14.32 7.52 -1.13
N SER A 138 -14.51 6.20 -1.05
CA SER A 138 -13.46 5.27 -0.62
C SER A 138 -12.22 5.41 -1.50
N GLY A 139 -11.05 5.33 -0.90
CA GLY A 139 -9.79 5.52 -1.61
C GLY A 139 -8.60 5.55 -0.67
N TRP A 140 -7.55 6.23 -1.08
CA TRP A 140 -6.27 6.25 -0.41
C TRP A 140 -5.73 7.67 -0.34
N ILE A 141 -5.21 8.08 0.81
CA ILE A 141 -4.43 9.31 0.95
C ILE A 141 -2.94 8.96 0.96
N TRP A 142 -2.15 9.72 0.24
CA TRP A 142 -0.73 9.45 0.01
C TRP A 142 0.14 10.65 0.39
N LEU A 143 1.33 10.37 0.91
CA LEU A 143 2.48 11.27 0.81
C LEU A 143 3.35 10.74 -0.32
N VAL A 144 3.67 11.57 -1.29
CA VAL A 144 4.42 11.18 -2.49
C VAL A 144 5.57 12.14 -2.77
N LEU A 145 6.61 11.64 -3.43
CA LEU A 145 7.64 12.46 -4.07
C LEU A 145 7.22 12.64 -5.53
N ASN A 146 7.08 13.89 -5.96
CA ASN A 146 6.75 14.21 -7.35
C ASN A 146 7.99 14.19 -8.27
N PRO A 147 7.82 14.15 -9.59
CA PRO A 147 8.94 14.13 -10.54
C PRO A 147 9.85 15.37 -10.49
N LYS A 148 9.42 16.42 -9.80
CA LYS A 148 10.23 17.66 -9.61
C LYS A 148 11.05 17.65 -8.32
N GLY A 149 11.01 16.55 -7.54
CA GLY A 149 11.76 16.40 -6.30
C GLY A 149 11.08 17.01 -5.06
N SER A 150 9.82 17.43 -5.15
CA SER A 150 9.06 17.92 -4.00
C SER A 150 8.11 16.87 -3.47
N ILE A 151 7.86 16.87 -2.16
CA ILE A 151 6.86 15.97 -1.56
C ILE A 151 5.50 16.67 -1.46
N GLU A 152 4.44 15.92 -1.74
CA GLU A 152 3.07 16.43 -1.71
C GLU A 152 2.07 15.38 -1.21
N ILE A 153 0.88 15.86 -0.85
CA ILE A 153 -0.23 15.01 -0.41
C ILE A 153 -1.16 14.81 -1.61
N LEU A 154 -1.47 13.55 -1.90
CA LEU A 154 -2.33 13.16 -3.01
C LEU A 154 -3.46 12.27 -2.51
N TYR A 155 -4.70 12.55 -2.90
CA TYR A 155 -5.83 11.64 -2.70
C TYR A 155 -6.15 10.92 -4.01
N GLU A 156 -6.32 9.62 -3.94
CA GLU A 156 -6.69 8.77 -5.05
C GLU A 156 -7.96 7.98 -4.73
N ASN A 157 -8.96 8.11 -5.60
CA ASN A 157 -10.23 7.40 -5.46
C ASN A 157 -10.08 5.90 -5.67
N HIS A 158 -10.91 5.10 -5.04
CA HIS A 158 -11.02 3.66 -5.24
C HIS A 158 -9.65 2.96 -5.09
N ALA A 159 -9.22 2.23 -6.11
CA ALA A 159 -7.92 1.56 -6.18
C ALA A 159 -6.79 2.48 -6.68
N GLY A 160 -7.02 3.78 -6.84
CA GLY A 160 -6.06 4.71 -7.41
C GLY A 160 -4.67 4.61 -6.79
N ASN A 161 -3.64 4.70 -7.65
CA ASN A 161 -2.26 4.51 -7.25
C ASN A 161 -1.35 5.56 -7.93
N PRO A 162 -0.51 6.27 -7.16
CA PRO A 162 0.37 7.34 -7.65
C PRO A 162 1.37 6.92 -8.72
N LEU A 163 1.77 5.63 -8.76
CA LEU A 163 2.70 5.10 -9.76
C LEU A 163 2.24 5.35 -11.20
N ARG A 164 0.93 5.40 -11.45
CA ARG A 164 0.37 5.72 -12.78
C ARG A 164 0.70 7.13 -13.24
N LYS A 165 0.93 8.03 -12.33
CA LYS A 165 1.21 9.45 -12.59
C LYS A 165 2.70 9.78 -12.49
N GLY A 166 3.56 8.75 -12.32
CA GLY A 166 5.00 8.90 -12.20
C GLY A 166 5.45 9.45 -10.84
N PHE A 167 4.59 9.44 -9.83
CA PHE A 167 4.97 9.77 -8.46
C PHE A 167 5.61 8.58 -7.76
N ILE A 168 6.44 8.84 -6.77
CA ILE A 168 7.03 7.84 -5.90
C ILE A 168 6.30 7.86 -4.55
N PRO A 169 5.56 6.80 -4.19
CA PRO A 169 4.86 6.71 -2.91
C PRO A 169 5.82 6.63 -1.72
N LEU A 170 5.56 7.41 -0.68
CA LEU A 170 6.33 7.42 0.57
C LEU A 170 5.52 6.86 1.74
N LEU A 171 4.26 7.25 1.85
CA LEU A 171 3.30 6.83 2.85
C LEU A 171 1.91 6.77 2.23
N ASN A 172 1.09 5.82 2.67
CA ASN A 172 -0.34 5.83 2.40
C ASN A 172 -1.16 5.56 3.67
N CYS A 173 -2.43 5.96 3.62
CA CYS A 173 -3.44 5.57 4.59
C CYS A 173 -4.66 5.09 3.84
N ASP A 174 -5.19 3.96 4.25
CA ASP A 174 -6.41 3.38 3.71
C ASP A 174 -7.63 4.14 4.25
N LEU A 175 -8.46 4.68 3.35
CA LEU A 175 -9.70 5.39 3.69
C LEU A 175 -10.96 4.59 3.30
N TRP A 176 -10.80 3.34 2.87
CA TRP A 176 -11.91 2.41 2.75
C TRP A 176 -12.43 2.03 4.13
N GLU A 177 -13.74 1.87 4.26
CA GLU A 177 -14.37 1.55 5.55
C GLU A 177 -13.90 0.22 6.14
N HIS A 178 -13.54 -0.75 5.30
CA HIS A 178 -12.99 -2.02 5.76
C HIS A 178 -11.72 -1.88 6.63
N ALA A 179 -10.97 -0.80 6.45
CA ALA A 179 -9.73 -0.57 7.21
C ALA A 179 -9.99 -0.19 8.68
N TYR A 180 -11.20 0.32 9.00
CA TYR A 180 -11.43 0.91 10.31
C TYR A 180 -12.84 0.70 10.90
N TYR A 181 -13.82 0.21 10.14
CA TYR A 181 -15.20 0.21 10.55
C TYR A 181 -15.48 -0.68 11.77
N LEU A 182 -14.78 -1.80 11.91
CA LEU A 182 -14.94 -2.69 13.09
C LEU A 182 -14.55 -2.01 14.39
N ASP A 183 -13.52 -1.14 14.36
CA ASP A 183 -12.98 -0.49 15.55
C ASP A 183 -13.58 0.91 15.77
N TYR A 184 -13.83 1.63 14.70
CA TYR A 184 -14.16 3.05 14.75
C TYR A 184 -15.51 3.40 14.15
N GLN A 185 -16.21 2.50 13.48
CA GLN A 185 -17.46 2.70 12.75
C GLN A 185 -17.33 3.95 11.84
N ASN A 186 -18.26 4.90 11.95
CA ASN A 186 -18.24 6.14 11.17
C ASN A 186 -17.21 7.20 11.67
N ARG A 187 -16.46 6.89 12.76
CA ARG A 187 -15.52 7.84 13.37
C ARG A 187 -14.15 7.83 12.67
N ARG A 188 -14.12 8.12 11.36
CA ARG A 188 -12.87 8.16 10.58
C ARG A 188 -11.79 9.05 11.21
N ALA A 189 -12.19 10.17 11.84
CA ALA A 189 -11.24 11.06 12.52
C ALA A 189 -10.48 10.36 13.66
N ASP A 190 -11.10 9.43 14.38
CA ASP A 190 -10.44 8.68 15.45
C ASP A 190 -9.52 7.59 14.89
N TYR A 191 -9.92 6.92 13.81
CA TYR A 191 -9.02 6.04 13.06
C TYR A 191 -7.76 6.78 12.57
N LEU A 192 -7.90 7.98 12.02
CA LEU A 192 -6.75 8.77 11.59
C LEU A 192 -5.82 9.14 12.74
N LYS A 193 -6.35 9.41 13.96
CA LYS A 193 -5.51 9.60 15.15
C LYS A 193 -4.72 8.33 15.50
N ALA A 194 -5.36 7.15 15.41
CA ALA A 194 -4.71 5.87 15.60
C ALA A 194 -3.64 5.61 14.53
N PHE A 195 -3.96 5.85 13.27
CA PHE A 195 -3.01 5.73 12.17
C PHE A 195 -1.74 6.56 12.40
N TRP A 196 -1.87 7.84 12.84
CA TRP A 196 -0.71 8.68 13.16
C TRP A 196 0.19 8.10 14.25
N ALA A 197 -0.33 7.31 15.17
CA ALA A 197 0.45 6.64 16.20
C ALA A 197 1.22 5.42 15.66
N LEU A 198 0.76 4.83 14.56
CA LEU A 198 1.30 3.60 13.99
C LEU A 198 2.27 3.80 12.82
N ILE A 199 2.40 5.01 12.26
CA ILE A 199 3.24 5.24 11.09
C ILE A 199 4.68 4.78 11.34
N ASN A 200 5.22 3.98 10.44
CA ASN A 200 6.62 3.57 10.42
C ASN A 200 7.48 4.65 9.73
N TRP A 201 7.84 5.71 10.47
CA TRP A 201 8.62 6.83 9.92
C TRP A 201 9.99 6.41 9.39
N GLU A 202 10.59 5.36 9.93
CA GLU A 202 11.86 4.81 9.42
C GLU A 202 11.68 4.25 8.01
N MET A 203 10.55 3.57 7.76
CA MET A 203 10.22 3.09 6.42
C MET A 203 9.92 4.25 5.45
N VAL A 204 9.21 5.28 5.90
CA VAL A 204 8.92 6.47 5.09
C VAL A 204 10.23 7.17 4.68
N GLU A 205 11.13 7.41 5.62
CA GLU A 205 12.45 8.00 5.37
C GLU A 205 13.31 7.13 4.45
N LYS A 206 13.32 5.80 4.65
CA LYS A 206 14.00 4.84 3.76
C LYS A 206 13.48 4.93 2.32
N ARG A 207 12.16 4.98 2.14
CA ARG A 207 11.56 5.13 0.81
C ARG A 207 11.95 6.43 0.14
N TYR A 208 11.98 7.53 0.91
CA TYR A 208 12.45 8.83 0.41
C TYR A 208 13.92 8.78 -0.01
N ASN A 209 14.81 8.26 0.85
CA ASN A 209 16.25 8.18 0.57
C ASN A 209 16.59 7.28 -0.62
N ASN A 210 15.77 6.26 -0.90
CA ASN A 210 15.94 5.40 -2.06
C ASN A 210 15.44 6.05 -3.37
N ALA A 211 14.71 7.16 -3.27
CA ALA A 211 14.07 7.82 -4.40
C ALA A 211 14.85 9.04 -4.94
N ILE A 212 15.85 9.52 -4.17
CA ILE A 212 16.68 10.69 -4.48
C ILE A 212 18.10 10.35 -4.89
#